data_5e8563d6b2088d15b8f924d6e43dc43c
#
_entry.id   5e8563d6b2088d15b8f924d6e43dc43c
#
_cell.length_a   1.000
_cell.length_b   1.000
_cell.length_c   1.000
_cell.angle_alpha   90.00
_cell.angle_beta   90.00
_cell.angle_gamma   90.00
#
_symmetry.space_group_name_H-M   'P 1'
#
loop_
_entity.id
_entity.type
_entity.pdbx_description
1 polymer ?
#
loop_
_entity_poly.entity_id
_entity_poly.type
_entity_poly.pdbx_seq_one_letter_code
_entity_poly.pdbx_strand_id
1 'polypeptide(L)'
;MKLPMLLTTTLMLAASLPAHAGTAPASRLHEIRDPDTRAWWQATEVLSSDAMEGRDTGSAGYDRAAQVVAKRFVAAGLQPAGDHGTWFQTFRLNDLRITVPGTRITAGGKPLRLLYDLAIWPSAGMPTQLDAAVVFGGYCAAGTLGDVRGKVVLCYGWRRAGLTTGAERARAVEAGGAAGILTIADPGFTVEPMRWPVAYARSMSLFDAPASPADRLLVGTLNADALATVIAGSDHDAAQLLALGSAGMPLPRFEVPGHFQAQLHLEKKVVTSANVLGVLPGTDPALRDQTLVLSAHLDGYGHGEPVGGDDIYNGTLDDAAYVALLEHLATRRHGKGYRRPVLFAALTGEEKGLFGSRWLVAHPPLPKEQIVANINLDQIRPIFPLTRLTVHALDDSTLGDAVRAVAADHDIQVQLDPEPERNLLRRADHWPFVQAGIPATGFVFGYAPGSDAEKRYRHWYEVQYHRPQDDLAQPMDWTAAGAFNRFFYDLVAHVANADAAPHWKPGSALAPRP
;
A
#
# COMPACT_ATOMS: atom_id res chain seq x y z
N MET A 1 -68.55 32.68 -16.62
CA MET A 1 -67.30 33.30 -16.12
C MET A 1 -66.42 32.21 -15.48
N LYS A 2 -65.38 31.75 -16.19
CA LYS A 2 -64.43 30.75 -15.70
C LYS A 2 -63.11 31.47 -15.38
N LEU A 3 -62.66 31.45 -14.11
CA LEU A 3 -61.35 31.91 -13.68
C LEU A 3 -60.29 30.84 -14.01
N PRO A 4 -59.10 31.22 -14.49
CA PRO A 4 -58.03 30.31 -14.65
C PRO A 4 -57.19 30.19 -13.35
N MET A 5 -56.87 28.95 -12.99
CA MET A 5 -56.01 28.56 -11.88
C MET A 5 -54.55 28.73 -12.31
N LEU A 6 -53.80 29.64 -11.69
CA LEU A 6 -52.35 29.78 -11.88
C LEU A 6 -51.65 28.68 -11.09
N LEU A 7 -50.92 27.80 -11.78
CA LEU A 7 -49.96 26.87 -11.19
C LEU A 7 -48.61 27.61 -11.03
N THR A 8 -48.22 27.88 -9.81
CA THR A 8 -46.86 28.36 -9.48
C THR A 8 -45.93 27.18 -9.32
N THR A 9 -45.06 26.99 -10.30
CA THR A 9 -43.98 26.01 -10.24
C THR A 9 -42.79 26.63 -9.48
N THR A 10 -42.55 26.16 -8.25
CA THR A 10 -41.37 26.55 -7.47
C THR A 10 -40.16 25.74 -7.96
N LEU A 11 -39.24 26.41 -8.66
CA LEU A 11 -37.96 25.85 -9.06
C LEU A 11 -37.06 25.84 -7.81
N MET A 12 -36.79 24.66 -7.25
CA MET A 12 -35.72 24.51 -6.27
C MET A 12 -34.36 24.52 -6.98
N LEU A 13 -33.63 25.61 -6.87
CA LEU A 13 -32.23 25.70 -7.22
C LEU A 13 -31.44 24.89 -6.18
N ALA A 14 -30.93 23.72 -6.55
CA ALA A 14 -29.92 23.04 -5.78
C ALA A 14 -28.61 23.83 -5.90
N ALA A 15 -28.27 24.58 -4.86
CA ALA A 15 -26.97 25.22 -4.76
C ALA A 15 -25.92 24.10 -4.54
N SER A 16 -25.16 23.78 -5.58
CA SER A 16 -23.92 23.02 -5.45
C SER A 16 -22.94 23.90 -4.66
N LEU A 17 -22.62 23.50 -3.44
CA LEU A 17 -21.49 24.06 -2.70
C LEU A 17 -20.23 23.81 -3.52
N PRO A 18 -19.38 24.82 -3.76
CA PRO A 18 -18.10 24.59 -4.39
C PRO A 18 -17.27 23.71 -3.45
N ALA A 19 -16.75 22.59 -3.97
CA ALA A 19 -15.68 21.86 -3.30
C ALA A 19 -14.55 22.86 -3.03
N HIS A 20 -14.12 22.98 -1.77
CA HIS A 20 -12.94 23.75 -1.44
C HIS A 20 -11.75 22.99 -2.05
N ALA A 21 -11.32 23.41 -3.22
CA ALA A 21 -9.99 23.07 -3.71
C ALA A 21 -8.99 23.69 -2.70
N GLY A 22 -8.36 22.86 -1.91
CA GLY A 22 -7.21 23.26 -1.12
C GLY A 22 -6.22 23.93 -2.07
N THR A 23 -5.62 25.05 -1.67
CA THR A 23 -4.57 25.68 -2.48
C THR A 23 -3.42 24.67 -2.59
N ALA A 24 -3.08 24.27 -3.81
CA ALA A 24 -1.95 23.37 -4.05
C ALA A 24 -0.71 23.85 -3.28
N PRO A 25 0.02 22.96 -2.59
CA PRO A 25 1.20 23.33 -1.82
C PRO A 25 2.20 24.11 -2.68
N ALA A 26 2.77 25.17 -2.13
CA ALA A 26 3.79 25.95 -2.83
C ALA A 26 5.04 25.08 -3.06
N SER A 27 5.68 25.25 -4.23
CA SER A 27 6.94 24.56 -4.55
C SER A 27 8.03 24.86 -3.53
N ARG A 28 8.71 23.83 -3.06
CA ARG A 28 9.81 23.90 -2.08
C ARG A 28 11.20 23.80 -2.70
N LEU A 29 11.31 23.91 -4.01
CA LEU A 29 12.59 23.84 -4.74
C LEU A 29 13.62 24.87 -4.25
N HIS A 30 13.18 26.01 -3.69
CA HIS A 30 14.04 27.05 -3.14
C HIS A 30 14.78 26.61 -1.86
N GLU A 31 14.27 25.61 -1.13
CA GLU A 31 14.90 25.06 0.06
C GLU A 31 16.05 24.09 -0.29
N ILE A 32 16.07 23.56 -1.51
CA ILE A 32 16.98 22.49 -1.93
C ILE A 32 18.23 23.10 -2.56
N ARG A 33 19.39 22.98 -1.88
CA ARG A 33 20.66 23.53 -2.35
C ARG A 33 21.35 22.63 -3.37
N ASP A 34 21.30 21.31 -3.16
CA ASP A 34 21.92 20.32 -4.06
C ASP A 34 21.16 20.24 -5.39
N PRO A 35 21.82 20.51 -6.53
CA PRO A 35 21.14 20.50 -7.84
C PRO A 35 20.55 19.13 -8.22
N ASP A 36 21.19 18.05 -7.84
CA ASP A 36 20.73 16.69 -8.12
C ASP A 36 19.43 16.37 -7.35
N THR A 37 19.43 16.65 -6.05
CA THR A 37 18.24 16.52 -5.18
C THR A 37 17.10 17.43 -5.65
N ARG A 38 17.43 18.65 -6.10
CA ARG A 38 16.45 19.59 -6.65
C ARG A 38 15.79 19.06 -7.93
N ALA A 39 16.57 18.47 -8.84
CA ALA A 39 16.06 17.90 -10.08
C ALA A 39 15.14 16.68 -9.81
N TRP A 40 15.52 15.84 -8.87
CA TRP A 40 14.67 14.75 -8.39
C TRP A 40 13.34 15.27 -7.82
N TRP A 41 13.40 16.26 -6.92
CA TRP A 41 12.18 16.79 -6.31
C TRP A 41 11.27 17.52 -7.30
N GLN A 42 11.85 18.20 -8.28
CA GLN A 42 11.07 18.79 -9.39
C GLN A 42 10.27 17.72 -10.16
N ALA A 43 10.83 16.54 -10.32
CA ALA A 43 10.10 15.42 -10.90
C ALA A 43 8.99 14.90 -9.98
N THR A 44 9.27 14.84 -8.68
CA THR A 44 8.29 14.48 -7.64
C THR A 44 7.11 15.44 -7.62
N GLU A 45 7.34 16.76 -7.66
CA GLU A 45 6.28 17.78 -7.70
C GLU A 45 5.31 17.58 -8.87
N VAL A 46 5.78 17.09 -10.01
CA VAL A 46 4.90 16.79 -11.15
C VAL A 46 4.02 15.58 -10.86
N LEU A 47 4.59 14.47 -10.40
CA LEU A 47 3.85 13.21 -10.16
C LEU A 47 2.91 13.30 -8.95
N SER A 48 3.26 14.10 -7.95
CA SER A 48 2.49 14.27 -6.72
C SER A 48 1.49 15.42 -6.77
N SER A 49 1.41 16.17 -7.87
CA SER A 49 0.48 17.29 -7.99
C SER A 49 -0.98 16.85 -8.01
N ASP A 50 -1.89 17.72 -7.58
CA ASP A 50 -3.35 17.50 -7.63
C ASP A 50 -3.85 17.20 -9.05
N ALA A 51 -3.14 17.67 -10.09
CA ALA A 51 -3.43 17.34 -11.48
C ALA A 51 -3.34 15.84 -11.79
N MET A 52 -2.64 15.07 -10.96
CA MET A 52 -2.57 13.61 -11.05
C MET A 52 -3.63 12.90 -10.22
N GLU A 53 -4.50 13.65 -9.51
CA GLU A 53 -5.64 13.11 -8.75
C GLU A 53 -5.26 11.92 -7.86
N GLY A 54 -4.08 11.95 -7.21
CA GLY A 54 -3.58 10.87 -6.35
C GLY A 54 -3.35 9.53 -7.05
N ARG A 55 -3.31 9.50 -8.40
CA ARG A 55 -2.86 8.37 -9.25
C ARG A 55 -3.52 7.02 -8.96
N ASP A 56 -4.82 7.00 -8.65
CA ASP A 56 -5.52 5.75 -8.34
C ASP A 56 -5.44 4.74 -9.50
N THR A 57 -5.14 3.49 -9.20
CA THR A 57 -5.03 2.39 -10.18
C THR A 57 -6.20 2.36 -11.15
N GLY A 58 -5.93 2.47 -12.46
CA GLY A 58 -6.93 2.45 -13.53
C GLY A 58 -7.79 3.72 -13.63
N SER A 59 -7.35 4.82 -13.02
CA SER A 59 -7.99 6.14 -13.15
C SER A 59 -7.35 7.00 -14.23
N ALA A 60 -8.04 8.06 -14.65
CA ALA A 60 -7.47 9.04 -15.56
C ALA A 60 -6.26 9.77 -14.96
N GLY A 61 -6.21 9.96 -13.63
CA GLY A 61 -5.06 10.50 -12.92
C GLY A 61 -3.84 9.60 -13.06
N TYR A 62 -4.03 8.28 -12.87
CA TYR A 62 -2.98 7.30 -13.12
C TYR A 62 -2.48 7.33 -14.56
N ASP A 63 -3.39 7.34 -15.53
CA ASP A 63 -3.03 7.35 -16.96
C ASP A 63 -2.19 8.58 -17.32
N ARG A 64 -2.53 9.76 -16.77
CA ARG A 64 -1.71 10.98 -16.96
C ARG A 64 -0.30 10.81 -16.40
N ALA A 65 -0.18 10.29 -15.17
CA ALA A 65 1.11 10.04 -14.53
C ALA A 65 1.94 9.01 -15.33
N ALA A 66 1.33 7.91 -15.78
CA ALA A 66 1.98 6.89 -16.60
C ALA A 66 2.51 7.45 -17.92
N GLN A 67 1.76 8.35 -18.56
CA GLN A 67 2.23 9.07 -19.77
C GLN A 67 3.41 10.00 -19.49
N VAL A 68 3.44 10.65 -18.31
CA VAL A 68 4.58 11.48 -17.89
C VAL A 68 5.82 10.62 -17.73
N VAL A 69 5.73 9.50 -17.02
CA VAL A 69 6.84 8.55 -16.82
C VAL A 69 7.36 8.03 -18.15
N ALA A 70 6.49 7.57 -19.06
CA ALA A 70 6.87 7.06 -20.37
C ALA A 70 7.63 8.14 -21.18
N LYS A 71 7.15 9.39 -21.21
CA LYS A 71 7.85 10.51 -21.88
C LYS A 71 9.23 10.78 -21.29
N ARG A 72 9.39 10.67 -19.97
CA ARG A 72 10.69 10.86 -19.31
C ARG A 72 11.64 9.72 -19.60
N PHE A 73 11.15 8.47 -19.68
CA PHE A 73 11.97 7.32 -20.09
C PHE A 73 12.47 7.48 -21.54
N VAL A 74 11.60 7.97 -22.46
CA VAL A 74 12.03 8.35 -23.83
C VAL A 74 13.15 9.39 -23.79
N ALA A 75 12.94 10.48 -23.05
CA ALA A 75 13.93 11.58 -22.96
C ALA A 75 15.24 11.13 -22.32
N ALA A 76 15.21 10.16 -21.42
CA ALA A 76 16.37 9.56 -20.80
C ALA A 76 17.12 8.55 -21.69
N GLY A 77 16.58 8.22 -22.88
CA GLY A 77 17.19 7.31 -23.85
C GLY A 77 17.00 5.82 -23.52
N LEU A 78 15.98 5.45 -22.75
CA LEU A 78 15.58 4.08 -22.55
C LEU A 78 14.90 3.52 -23.80
N GLN A 79 14.83 2.20 -23.89
CA GLN A 79 14.05 1.48 -24.90
C GLN A 79 12.73 0.98 -24.27
N PRO A 80 11.61 0.96 -25.03
CA PRO A 80 10.35 0.46 -24.52
C PRO A 80 10.42 -1.05 -24.21
N ALA A 81 9.85 -1.46 -23.08
CA ALA A 81 9.86 -2.85 -22.62
C ALA A 81 8.45 -3.36 -22.22
N GLY A 82 7.40 -2.65 -22.59
CA GLY A 82 6.01 -3.09 -22.38
C GLY A 82 5.49 -3.97 -23.52
N ASP A 83 4.18 -4.22 -23.51
CA ASP A 83 3.52 -5.10 -24.48
C ASP A 83 3.72 -4.60 -25.93
N HIS A 84 4.04 -5.53 -26.82
CA HIS A 84 4.19 -5.25 -28.26
C HIS A 84 5.17 -4.12 -28.60
N GLY A 85 6.22 -3.94 -27.77
CA GLY A 85 7.22 -2.90 -27.97
C GLY A 85 6.75 -1.50 -27.57
N THR A 86 5.70 -1.38 -26.77
CA THR A 86 5.27 -0.12 -26.16
C THR A 86 5.94 0.11 -24.80
N TRP A 87 5.61 1.20 -24.12
CA TRP A 87 6.05 1.48 -22.75
C TRP A 87 5.19 0.83 -21.71
N PHE A 88 4.01 0.29 -22.07
CA PHE A 88 2.96 -0.13 -21.16
C PHE A 88 2.80 -1.64 -21.18
N GLN A 89 2.83 -2.24 -19.99
CA GLN A 89 2.43 -3.62 -19.76
C GLN A 89 1.05 -3.61 -19.12
N THR A 90 0.02 -3.92 -19.92
CA THR A 90 -1.39 -3.65 -19.63
C THR A 90 -2.12 -4.88 -19.13
N PHE A 91 -2.96 -4.72 -18.10
CA PHE A 91 -3.84 -5.77 -17.61
C PHE A 91 -5.15 -5.22 -17.04
N ARG A 92 -6.12 -6.10 -16.87
CA ARG A 92 -7.47 -5.75 -16.40
C ARG A 92 -7.67 -6.18 -14.96
N LEU A 93 -8.45 -5.38 -14.22
CA LEU A 93 -8.78 -5.61 -12.82
C LEU A 93 -10.28 -5.48 -12.61
N ASN A 94 -10.85 -6.35 -11.76
CA ASN A 94 -12.14 -6.10 -11.15
C ASN A 94 -11.94 -5.09 -10.02
N ASP A 95 -12.75 -4.07 -9.98
CA ASP A 95 -12.81 -3.04 -8.95
C ASP A 95 -14.15 -3.12 -8.23
N LEU A 96 -14.14 -3.39 -6.94
CA LEU A 96 -15.29 -3.47 -6.07
C LEU A 96 -15.23 -2.36 -5.04
N ARG A 97 -16.29 -1.57 -4.92
CA ARG A 97 -16.36 -0.44 -3.98
C ARG A 97 -17.69 -0.40 -3.26
N ILE A 98 -17.67 -0.29 -1.93
CA ILE A 98 -18.86 0.03 -1.14
C ILE A 98 -18.90 1.55 -0.96
N THR A 99 -19.98 2.17 -1.40
CA THR A 99 -20.17 3.62 -1.28
C THR A 99 -20.92 3.99 -0.02
N VAL A 100 -20.57 5.11 0.60
CA VAL A 100 -21.28 5.63 1.78
C VAL A 100 -22.73 5.98 1.44
N PRO A 101 -23.03 6.70 0.32
CA PRO A 101 -24.40 6.88 -0.15
C PRO A 101 -25.05 5.52 -0.48
N GLY A 102 -26.24 5.29 0.08
CA GLY A 102 -26.97 4.03 -0.12
C GLY A 102 -26.60 2.88 0.82
N THR A 103 -25.54 3.03 1.62
CA THR A 103 -25.14 2.05 2.64
C THR A 103 -25.71 2.39 4.01
N ARG A 104 -26.23 1.40 4.71
CA ARG A 104 -26.71 1.50 6.09
C ARG A 104 -26.20 0.31 6.90
N ILE A 105 -25.62 0.60 8.05
CA ILE A 105 -25.08 -0.42 8.97
C ILE A 105 -25.53 -0.10 10.39
N THR A 106 -25.99 -1.12 11.13
CA THR A 106 -26.35 -1.00 12.54
C THR A 106 -25.84 -2.19 13.35
N ALA A 107 -25.61 -1.99 14.63
CA ALA A 107 -25.38 -3.04 15.61
C ALA A 107 -26.31 -2.82 16.82
N GLY A 108 -27.13 -3.82 17.18
CA GLY A 108 -28.14 -3.68 18.22
C GLY A 108 -29.09 -2.50 17.99
N GLY A 109 -29.42 -2.20 16.73
CA GLY A 109 -30.25 -1.05 16.32
C GLY A 109 -29.55 0.31 16.33
N LYS A 110 -28.29 0.41 16.78
CA LYS A 110 -27.51 1.66 16.77
C LYS A 110 -26.75 1.81 15.46
N PRO A 111 -26.74 3.00 14.82
CA PRO A 111 -26.05 3.20 13.56
C PRO A 111 -24.52 3.13 13.73
N LEU A 112 -23.84 2.57 12.70
CA LEU A 112 -22.40 2.58 12.54
C LEU A 112 -22.05 3.28 11.23
N ARG A 113 -21.07 4.19 11.26
CA ARG A 113 -20.63 4.97 10.10
C ARG A 113 -19.58 4.20 9.33
N LEU A 114 -19.89 3.83 8.08
CA LEU A 114 -18.88 3.28 7.17
C LEU A 114 -17.69 4.26 7.04
N LEU A 115 -16.47 3.75 6.97
CA LEU A 115 -15.17 4.43 6.93
C LEU A 115 -14.72 5.07 8.26
N TYR A 116 -15.59 5.30 9.22
CA TYR A 116 -15.28 5.90 10.53
C TYR A 116 -15.33 4.90 11.68
N ASP A 117 -16.45 4.20 11.81
CA ASP A 117 -16.68 3.25 12.91
C ASP A 117 -16.25 1.83 12.49
N LEU A 118 -16.35 1.55 11.20
CA LEU A 118 -15.85 0.31 10.59
C LEU A 118 -15.50 0.52 9.11
N ALA A 119 -14.60 -0.33 8.60
CA ALA A 119 -14.35 -0.52 7.18
C ALA A 119 -14.78 -1.92 6.77
N ILE A 120 -15.44 -2.07 5.60
CA ILE A 120 -15.78 -3.35 5.01
C ILE A 120 -14.98 -3.50 3.72
N TRP A 121 -14.31 -4.64 3.56
CA TRP A 121 -13.51 -4.96 2.39
C TRP A 121 -14.35 -5.79 1.42
N PRO A 122 -14.85 -5.20 0.31
CA PRO A 122 -15.78 -5.91 -0.56
C PRO A 122 -15.12 -7.07 -1.29
N SER A 123 -15.88 -8.13 -1.49
CA SER A 123 -15.53 -9.27 -2.33
C SER A 123 -16.68 -9.59 -3.30
N ALA A 124 -16.37 -10.34 -4.37
CA ALA A 124 -17.33 -10.56 -5.46
C ALA A 124 -18.60 -11.33 -5.03
N GLY A 125 -18.47 -12.18 -4.01
CA GLY A 125 -19.53 -13.05 -3.51
C GLY A 125 -20.14 -12.67 -2.18
N MET A 126 -19.67 -11.56 -1.55
CA MET A 126 -20.15 -11.14 -0.24
C MET A 126 -21.64 -10.74 -0.26
N PRO A 127 -22.38 -10.95 0.84
CA PRO A 127 -23.76 -10.50 0.93
C PRO A 127 -23.82 -8.97 0.98
N THR A 128 -24.70 -8.38 0.17
CA THR A 128 -25.00 -6.93 0.23
C THR A 128 -26.12 -6.60 1.21
N GLN A 129 -26.83 -7.63 1.70
CA GLN A 129 -27.81 -7.53 2.78
C GLN A 129 -27.48 -8.60 3.81
N LEU A 130 -27.37 -8.22 5.08
CA LEU A 130 -27.07 -9.12 6.17
C LEU A 130 -27.89 -8.70 7.42
N ASP A 131 -28.47 -9.68 8.07
CA ASP A 131 -29.07 -9.57 9.41
C ASP A 131 -28.63 -10.81 10.19
N ALA A 132 -27.72 -10.65 11.13
CA ALA A 132 -27.09 -11.77 11.81
C ALA A 132 -26.80 -11.47 13.28
N ALA A 133 -26.96 -12.49 14.13
CA ALA A 133 -26.51 -12.43 15.51
C ALA A 133 -24.99 -12.19 15.59
N VAL A 134 -24.53 -11.60 16.68
CA VAL A 134 -23.13 -11.22 16.87
C VAL A 134 -22.52 -12.03 18.02
N VAL A 135 -21.28 -12.47 17.85
CA VAL A 135 -20.50 -13.12 18.89
C VAL A 135 -19.13 -12.46 19.02
N PHE A 136 -18.70 -12.14 20.23
CA PHE A 136 -17.33 -11.78 20.53
C PHE A 136 -16.51 -13.06 20.72
N GLY A 137 -15.57 -13.33 19.82
CA GLY A 137 -14.78 -14.57 19.76
C GLY A 137 -13.37 -14.43 20.34
N GLY A 138 -13.08 -13.37 21.08
CA GLY A 138 -11.73 -13.11 21.59
C GLY A 138 -10.73 -12.98 20.45
N TYR A 139 -9.65 -13.77 20.46
CA TYR A 139 -8.69 -13.84 19.37
C TYR A 139 -9.13 -14.76 18.22
N CYS A 140 -10.31 -15.35 18.31
CA CYS A 140 -10.88 -16.24 17.29
C CYS A 140 -9.99 -17.44 16.93
N ALA A 141 -9.35 -18.05 17.94
CA ALA A 141 -8.63 -19.31 17.76
C ALA A 141 -9.63 -20.46 17.53
N ALA A 142 -9.31 -21.37 16.61
CA ALA A 142 -10.21 -22.46 16.22
C ALA A 142 -10.74 -23.28 17.42
N GLY A 143 -9.88 -23.56 18.40
CA GLY A 143 -10.25 -24.35 19.58
C GLY A 143 -11.17 -23.65 20.60
N THR A 144 -11.33 -22.31 20.52
CA THR A 144 -12.11 -21.51 21.46
C THR A 144 -13.30 -20.79 20.82
N LEU A 145 -13.43 -20.85 19.50
CA LEU A 145 -14.40 -20.08 18.74
C LEU A 145 -15.86 -20.53 18.98
N GLY A 146 -16.09 -21.84 19.21
CA GLY A 146 -17.43 -22.41 19.43
C GLY A 146 -18.32 -22.32 18.17
N ASP A 147 -19.64 -22.32 18.36
CA ASP A 147 -20.60 -22.21 17.26
C ASP A 147 -20.75 -20.76 16.79
N VAL A 148 -20.35 -20.52 15.53
CA VAL A 148 -20.42 -19.20 14.87
C VAL A 148 -21.21 -19.24 13.57
N ARG A 149 -21.87 -20.36 13.28
CA ARG A 149 -22.62 -20.57 12.03
C ARG A 149 -23.67 -19.48 11.82
N GLY A 150 -23.58 -18.79 10.67
CA GLY A 150 -24.48 -17.71 10.30
C GLY A 150 -24.35 -16.42 11.13
N LYS A 151 -23.36 -16.32 12.01
CA LYS A 151 -23.16 -15.13 12.87
C LYS A 151 -22.08 -14.20 12.30
N VAL A 152 -22.09 -12.94 12.74
CA VAL A 152 -20.96 -12.02 12.61
C VAL A 152 -20.07 -12.18 13.83
N VAL A 153 -18.79 -12.44 13.59
CA VAL A 153 -17.80 -12.71 14.64
C VAL A 153 -16.90 -11.49 14.85
N LEU A 154 -16.86 -10.96 16.07
CA LEU A 154 -15.90 -9.93 16.47
C LEU A 154 -14.62 -10.62 16.95
N CYS A 155 -13.51 -10.36 16.25
CA CYS A 155 -12.20 -10.91 16.58
C CYS A 155 -11.23 -9.79 16.96
N TYR A 156 -10.50 -9.93 18.07
CA TYR A 156 -9.46 -8.96 18.40
C TYR A 156 -8.27 -9.05 17.44
N GLY A 157 -7.84 -7.92 16.91
CA GLY A 157 -6.85 -7.80 15.84
C GLY A 157 -5.40 -7.83 16.30
N TRP A 158 -4.93 -8.94 16.88
CA TRP A 158 -3.55 -9.10 17.31
C TRP A 158 -2.58 -9.25 16.15
N ARG A 159 -1.48 -8.48 16.11
CA ARG A 159 -0.45 -8.51 15.05
C ARG A 159 0.94 -8.95 15.55
N ARG A 160 1.11 -9.28 16.83
CA ARG A 160 2.37 -9.67 17.45
C ARG A 160 2.48 -11.19 17.55
N ALA A 161 3.68 -11.70 17.77
CA ALA A 161 3.92 -13.13 17.95
C ALA A 161 3.22 -13.68 19.20
N GLY A 162 2.90 -14.97 19.18
CA GLY A 162 2.39 -15.72 20.35
C GLY A 162 0.88 -15.89 20.42
N LEU A 163 0.09 -15.19 19.59
CA LEU A 163 -1.36 -15.36 19.53
C LEU A 163 -1.83 -15.62 18.09
N THR A 164 -3.11 -15.93 17.93
CA THR A 164 -3.75 -16.26 16.65
C THR A 164 -3.48 -15.21 15.58
N THR A 165 -2.87 -15.61 14.48
CA THR A 165 -2.61 -14.73 13.34
C THR A 165 -3.88 -14.34 12.57
N GLY A 166 -3.81 -13.29 11.75
CA GLY A 166 -4.94 -12.88 10.90
C GLY A 166 -5.44 -14.00 9.97
N ALA A 167 -4.50 -14.75 9.38
CA ALA A 167 -4.83 -15.88 8.51
C ALA A 167 -5.48 -17.06 9.26
N GLU A 168 -5.03 -17.34 10.47
CA GLU A 168 -5.64 -18.38 11.32
C GLU A 168 -7.05 -17.97 11.76
N ARG A 169 -7.26 -16.72 12.16
CA ARG A 169 -8.60 -16.20 12.49
C ARG A 169 -9.55 -16.33 11.31
N ALA A 170 -9.14 -15.86 10.14
CA ALA A 170 -9.96 -15.92 8.93
C ALA A 170 -10.36 -17.37 8.61
N ARG A 171 -9.41 -18.30 8.61
CA ARG A 171 -9.68 -19.73 8.38
C ARG A 171 -10.61 -20.34 9.43
N ALA A 172 -10.42 -20.01 10.71
CA ALA A 172 -11.27 -20.55 11.79
C ALA A 172 -12.72 -20.08 11.67
N VAL A 173 -12.91 -18.78 11.37
CA VAL A 173 -14.24 -18.18 11.22
C VAL A 173 -14.95 -18.70 9.96
N GLU A 174 -14.24 -18.82 8.84
CA GLU A 174 -14.74 -19.39 7.59
C GLU A 174 -15.15 -20.86 7.77
N ALA A 175 -14.27 -21.68 8.36
CA ALA A 175 -14.54 -23.09 8.63
C ALA A 175 -15.73 -23.29 9.59
N GLY A 176 -15.95 -22.34 10.52
CA GLY A 176 -17.12 -22.31 11.40
C GLY A 176 -18.45 -21.95 10.70
N GLY A 177 -18.40 -21.56 9.43
CA GLY A 177 -19.60 -21.18 8.66
C GLY A 177 -20.21 -19.85 9.10
N ALA A 178 -19.42 -18.91 9.59
CA ALA A 178 -19.86 -17.58 9.94
C ALA A 178 -20.38 -16.79 8.73
N ALA A 179 -21.23 -15.81 8.95
CA ALA A 179 -21.70 -14.87 7.93
C ALA A 179 -20.74 -13.70 7.73
N GLY A 180 -19.97 -13.35 8.74
CA GLY A 180 -18.98 -12.27 8.65
C GLY A 180 -17.94 -12.31 9.76
N ILE A 181 -16.84 -11.61 9.53
CA ILE A 181 -15.78 -11.31 10.50
C ILE A 181 -15.53 -9.82 10.56
N LEU A 182 -15.58 -9.24 11.76
CA LEU A 182 -15.12 -7.88 12.03
C LEU A 182 -13.91 -7.97 12.96
N THR A 183 -12.75 -7.60 12.43
CA THR A 183 -11.51 -7.56 13.22
C THR A 183 -11.43 -6.21 13.92
N ILE A 184 -11.41 -6.21 15.25
CA ILE A 184 -11.23 -5.00 16.06
C ILE A 184 -9.79 -4.54 15.89
N ALA A 185 -9.59 -3.29 15.43
CA ALA A 185 -8.27 -2.69 15.33
C ALA A 185 -7.64 -2.57 16.73
N ASP A 186 -6.44 -3.15 16.92
CA ASP A 186 -5.73 -3.11 18.19
C ASP A 186 -5.18 -1.69 18.47
N PRO A 187 -5.72 -0.94 19.45
CA PRO A 187 -5.19 0.39 19.78
C PRO A 187 -3.80 0.35 20.41
N GLY A 188 -3.37 -0.81 20.92
CA GLY A 188 -2.01 -1.03 21.45
C GLY A 188 -0.96 -1.28 20.37
N PHE A 189 -1.34 -1.43 19.10
CA PHE A 189 -0.39 -1.55 17.97
C PHE A 189 0.01 -0.15 17.46
N THR A 190 0.82 0.55 18.25
CA THR A 190 1.18 1.95 18.03
C THR A 190 2.27 2.17 16.98
N VAL A 191 2.94 1.11 16.53
CA VAL A 191 3.99 1.20 15.50
C VAL A 191 3.43 1.57 14.12
N GLU A 192 2.19 1.14 13.86
CA GLU A 192 1.43 1.47 12.65
C GLU A 192 -0.07 1.42 12.97
N PRO A 193 -0.59 2.42 13.67
CA PRO A 193 -2.00 2.43 14.07
C PRO A 193 -2.91 2.51 12.84
N MET A 194 -4.05 1.83 12.88
CA MET A 194 -5.06 2.04 11.85
C MET A 194 -5.63 3.45 11.95
N ARG A 195 -5.71 4.13 10.82
CA ARG A 195 -6.15 5.54 10.74
C ARG A 195 -7.62 5.62 10.35
N TRP A 196 -8.36 6.44 11.03
CA TRP A 196 -9.77 6.70 10.77
C TRP A 196 -10.00 8.19 10.45
N PRO A 197 -10.89 8.54 9.49
CA PRO A 197 -11.57 7.61 8.57
C PRO A 197 -10.57 6.89 7.67
N VAL A 198 -10.94 5.70 7.14
CA VAL A 198 -10.17 5.09 6.06
C VAL A 198 -10.55 5.75 4.73
N ALA A 199 -9.63 5.75 3.77
CA ALA A 199 -9.85 6.44 2.48
C ALA A 199 -11.09 5.93 1.73
N TYR A 200 -11.32 4.64 1.73
CA TYR A 200 -12.48 4.00 1.06
C TYR A 200 -12.66 2.54 1.51
N ALA A 201 -13.84 2.00 1.26
CA ALA A 201 -14.16 0.57 1.36
C ALA A 201 -14.08 -0.03 -0.05
N ARG A 202 -12.90 -0.57 -0.42
CA ARG A 202 -12.61 -1.01 -1.78
C ARG A 202 -11.69 -2.22 -1.78
N SER A 203 -11.84 -3.07 -2.78
CA SER A 203 -10.88 -4.12 -3.10
C SER A 203 -10.76 -4.29 -4.61
N MET A 204 -9.62 -4.82 -5.03
CA MET A 204 -9.41 -5.20 -6.43
C MET A 204 -8.97 -6.67 -6.55
N SER A 205 -9.15 -7.24 -7.73
CA SER A 205 -8.61 -8.54 -8.10
C SER A 205 -8.26 -8.56 -9.59
N LEU A 206 -7.36 -9.45 -10.01
CA LEU A 206 -7.16 -9.68 -11.44
C LEU A 206 -8.48 -10.08 -12.09
N PHE A 207 -8.72 -9.63 -13.32
CA PHE A 207 -10.00 -9.82 -14.00
C PHE A 207 -10.41 -11.31 -14.10
N ASP A 208 -9.43 -12.17 -14.38
CA ASP A 208 -9.64 -13.61 -14.54
C ASP A 208 -9.34 -14.42 -13.26
N ALA A 209 -9.23 -13.74 -12.11
CA ALA A 209 -8.98 -14.42 -10.84
C ALA A 209 -10.16 -15.36 -10.51
N PRO A 210 -9.89 -16.61 -10.12
CA PRO A 210 -10.94 -17.55 -9.72
C PRO A 210 -11.66 -17.05 -8.45
N ALA A 211 -12.97 -17.28 -8.37
CA ALA A 211 -13.73 -17.01 -7.16
C ALA A 211 -13.26 -17.89 -6.00
N SER A 212 -13.20 -17.33 -4.81
CA SER A 212 -12.84 -18.04 -3.57
C SER A 212 -14.08 -18.29 -2.70
N PRO A 213 -14.18 -19.41 -1.97
CA PRO A 213 -15.22 -19.59 -0.94
C PRO A 213 -15.22 -18.45 0.10
N ALA A 214 -14.05 -17.93 0.45
CA ALA A 214 -13.90 -16.77 1.36
C ALA A 214 -14.60 -15.51 0.84
N ASP A 215 -14.85 -15.39 -0.47
CA ASP A 215 -15.56 -14.26 -1.07
C ASP A 215 -17.02 -14.13 -0.60
N ARG A 216 -17.56 -15.14 0.06
CA ARG A 216 -18.93 -15.14 0.60
C ARG A 216 -19.03 -14.56 2.00
N LEU A 217 -17.89 -14.33 2.66
CA LEU A 217 -17.84 -13.78 4.01
C LEU A 217 -17.86 -12.25 3.96
N LEU A 218 -18.67 -11.60 4.79
CA LEU A 218 -18.52 -10.18 5.05
C LEU A 218 -17.25 -9.99 5.89
N VAL A 219 -16.24 -9.30 5.32
CA VAL A 219 -14.95 -9.05 6.00
C VAL A 219 -14.80 -7.56 6.27
N GLY A 220 -14.49 -7.22 7.52
CA GLY A 220 -14.29 -5.82 7.90
C GLY A 220 -13.33 -5.64 9.05
N THR A 221 -13.00 -4.38 9.30
CA THR A 221 -12.26 -3.92 10.48
C THR A 221 -13.14 -2.97 11.27
N LEU A 222 -13.29 -3.20 12.55
CA LEU A 222 -14.00 -2.35 13.49
C LEU A 222 -13.02 -1.39 14.15
N ASN A 223 -13.35 -0.09 14.15
CA ASN A 223 -12.67 0.88 14.98
C ASN A 223 -12.83 0.52 16.46
N ALA A 224 -11.74 0.53 17.23
CA ALA A 224 -11.77 0.25 18.66
C ALA A 224 -12.79 1.14 19.41
N ASP A 225 -12.91 2.42 19.01
CA ASP A 225 -13.83 3.39 19.60
C ASP A 225 -15.31 2.99 19.40
N ALA A 226 -15.62 2.22 18.36
CA ALA A 226 -16.97 1.73 18.08
C ALA A 226 -17.33 0.46 18.86
N LEU A 227 -16.36 -0.20 19.52
CA LEU A 227 -16.61 -1.46 20.22
C LEU A 227 -17.73 -1.34 21.27
N ALA A 228 -17.74 -0.27 22.08
CA ALA A 228 -18.77 -0.04 23.09
C ALA A 228 -20.19 0.03 22.49
N THR A 229 -20.32 0.59 21.27
CA THR A 229 -21.61 0.62 20.55
C THR A 229 -22.04 -0.78 20.13
N VAL A 230 -21.10 -1.59 19.62
CA VAL A 230 -21.40 -2.91 19.07
C VAL A 230 -21.77 -3.91 20.17
N ILE A 231 -21.08 -3.89 21.32
CA ILE A 231 -21.34 -4.83 22.45
C ILE A 231 -22.36 -4.29 23.47
N ALA A 232 -23.03 -3.20 23.14
CA ALA A 232 -24.00 -2.58 24.07
C ALA A 232 -25.06 -3.58 24.52
N GLY A 233 -25.38 -3.55 25.81
CA GLY A 233 -26.33 -4.48 26.44
C GLY A 233 -25.72 -5.82 26.87
N SER A 234 -24.42 -6.08 26.59
CA SER A 234 -23.70 -7.18 27.23
C SER A 234 -23.18 -6.78 28.62
N ASP A 235 -22.83 -7.79 29.44
CA ASP A 235 -22.24 -7.58 30.77
C ASP A 235 -20.73 -7.26 30.71
N HIS A 236 -20.20 -6.90 29.52
CA HIS A 236 -18.77 -6.67 29.28
C HIS A 236 -18.47 -5.19 29.00
N ASP A 237 -17.39 -4.71 29.60
CA ASP A 237 -16.86 -3.36 29.37
C ASP A 237 -15.88 -3.33 28.18
N ALA A 238 -16.15 -2.45 27.19
CA ALA A 238 -15.34 -2.35 25.98
C ALA A 238 -13.90 -1.89 26.27
N ALA A 239 -13.69 -0.95 27.19
CA ALA A 239 -12.36 -0.46 27.53
C ALA A 239 -11.52 -1.55 28.20
N GLN A 240 -12.15 -2.36 29.06
CA GLN A 240 -11.49 -3.52 29.68
C GLN A 240 -11.10 -4.56 28.62
N LEU A 241 -11.98 -4.88 27.66
CA LEU A 241 -11.67 -5.83 26.58
C LEU A 241 -10.52 -5.33 25.70
N LEU A 242 -10.51 -4.04 25.36
CA LEU A 242 -9.42 -3.43 24.60
C LEU A 242 -8.09 -3.46 25.36
N ALA A 243 -8.10 -3.14 26.66
CA ALA A 243 -6.90 -3.18 27.49
C ALA A 243 -6.33 -4.61 27.60
N LEU A 244 -7.17 -5.61 27.85
CA LEU A 244 -6.78 -7.03 27.89
C LEU A 244 -6.21 -7.47 26.53
N GLY A 245 -6.91 -7.12 25.43
CA GLY A 245 -6.50 -7.47 24.08
C GLY A 245 -5.15 -6.87 23.69
N SER A 246 -4.93 -5.58 23.97
CA SER A 246 -3.65 -4.91 23.71
C SER A 246 -2.49 -5.46 24.54
N ALA A 247 -2.79 -5.98 25.73
CA ALA A 247 -1.83 -6.65 26.60
C ALA A 247 -1.57 -8.13 26.23
N GLY A 248 -2.31 -8.68 25.26
CA GLY A 248 -2.20 -10.11 24.90
C GLY A 248 -2.77 -11.06 25.94
N MET A 249 -3.59 -10.55 26.86
CA MET A 249 -4.21 -11.32 27.92
C MET A 249 -5.40 -12.14 27.40
N PRO A 250 -5.80 -13.23 28.08
CA PRO A 250 -6.97 -14.01 27.68
C PRO A 250 -8.22 -13.16 27.54
N LEU A 251 -8.93 -13.33 26.42
CA LEU A 251 -10.19 -12.65 26.13
C LEU A 251 -11.36 -13.63 26.26
N PRO A 252 -12.53 -13.19 26.79
CA PRO A 252 -13.73 -14.03 26.90
C PRO A 252 -14.30 -14.32 25.50
N ARG A 253 -15.21 -15.33 25.47
CA ARG A 253 -16.16 -15.50 24.37
C ARG A 253 -17.58 -15.28 24.95
N PHE A 254 -18.40 -14.48 24.25
CA PHE A 254 -19.78 -14.23 24.63
C PHE A 254 -20.67 -13.87 23.46
N GLU A 255 -21.94 -14.13 23.56
CA GLU A 255 -22.96 -13.69 22.61
C GLU A 255 -23.26 -12.20 22.85
N VAL A 256 -23.28 -11.41 21.82
CA VAL A 256 -23.58 -9.97 21.90
C VAL A 256 -25.10 -9.80 21.74
N PRO A 257 -25.79 -9.04 22.60
CA PRO A 257 -27.22 -8.76 22.44
C PRO A 257 -27.52 -8.00 21.12
N GLY A 258 -28.62 -8.38 20.46
CA GLY A 258 -29.04 -7.78 19.22
C GLY A 258 -28.33 -8.33 17.99
N HIS A 259 -28.54 -7.69 16.85
CA HIS A 259 -28.04 -8.13 15.56
C HIS A 259 -27.13 -7.07 14.93
N PHE A 260 -26.19 -7.53 14.11
CA PHE A 260 -25.51 -6.72 13.13
C PHE A 260 -26.34 -6.75 11.85
N GLN A 261 -26.74 -5.56 11.37
CA GLN A 261 -27.50 -5.43 10.15
C GLN A 261 -26.72 -4.55 9.18
N ALA A 262 -26.62 -4.99 7.93
CA ALA A 262 -25.98 -4.24 6.87
C ALA A 262 -26.82 -4.29 5.59
N GLN A 263 -27.01 -3.11 5.01
CA GLN A 263 -27.47 -2.92 3.64
C GLN A 263 -26.38 -2.12 2.93
N LEU A 264 -25.68 -2.79 1.99
CA LEU A 264 -24.48 -2.25 1.36
C LEU A 264 -24.77 -1.89 -0.10
N HIS A 265 -24.35 -0.70 -0.51
CA HIS A 265 -24.37 -0.29 -1.91
C HIS A 265 -23.01 -0.64 -2.56
N LEU A 266 -22.97 -1.76 -3.29
CA LEU A 266 -21.76 -2.30 -3.92
C LEU A 266 -21.71 -1.92 -5.40
N GLU A 267 -20.72 -1.12 -5.77
CA GLU A 267 -20.37 -0.86 -7.17
C GLU A 267 -19.34 -1.87 -7.64
N LYS A 268 -19.50 -2.33 -8.89
CA LYS A 268 -18.58 -3.25 -9.58
C LYS A 268 -18.19 -2.64 -10.92
N LYS A 269 -16.88 -2.50 -11.15
CA LYS A 269 -16.32 -1.99 -12.40
C LYS A 269 -15.19 -2.90 -12.87
N VAL A 270 -14.92 -2.88 -14.16
CA VAL A 270 -13.68 -3.42 -14.71
C VAL A 270 -12.85 -2.22 -15.15
N VAL A 271 -11.62 -2.17 -14.65
CA VAL A 271 -10.66 -1.13 -15.01
C VAL A 271 -9.44 -1.74 -15.69
N THR A 272 -8.77 -0.96 -16.49
CA THR A 272 -7.50 -1.32 -17.12
C THR A 272 -6.42 -0.43 -16.52
N SER A 273 -5.27 -1.01 -16.17
CA SER A 273 -4.11 -0.28 -15.73
C SER A 273 -2.84 -0.88 -16.36
N ALA A 274 -1.71 -0.24 -16.21
CA ALA A 274 -0.48 -0.70 -16.84
C ALA A 274 0.76 -0.38 -15.99
N ASN A 275 1.72 -1.30 -15.94
CA ASN A 275 3.09 -0.96 -15.57
C ASN A 275 3.73 -0.15 -16.68
N VAL A 276 4.58 0.82 -16.33
CA VAL A 276 5.41 1.56 -17.30
C VAL A 276 6.82 0.98 -17.26
N LEU A 277 7.26 0.40 -18.37
CA LEU A 277 8.50 -0.37 -18.45
C LEU A 277 9.46 0.23 -19.47
N GLY A 278 10.70 0.48 -19.04
CA GLY A 278 11.78 0.95 -19.93
C GLY A 278 13.08 0.22 -19.62
N VAL A 279 13.80 -0.23 -20.63
CA VAL A 279 15.08 -0.90 -20.48
C VAL A 279 16.25 -0.03 -20.92
N LEU A 280 17.28 0.02 -20.10
CA LEU A 280 18.60 0.53 -20.45
C LEU A 280 19.47 -0.68 -20.82
N PRO A 281 19.85 -0.83 -22.12
CA PRO A 281 20.61 -1.99 -22.55
C PRO A 281 21.98 -2.09 -21.85
N GLY A 282 22.42 -3.32 -21.59
CA GLY A 282 23.74 -3.58 -21.07
C GLY A 282 24.84 -3.38 -22.12
N THR A 283 26.06 -3.05 -21.66
CA THR A 283 27.22 -2.81 -22.53
C THR A 283 28.15 -4.03 -22.65
N ASP A 284 28.01 -5.02 -21.75
CA ASP A 284 28.83 -6.23 -21.74
C ASP A 284 28.05 -7.39 -22.38
N PRO A 285 28.49 -7.91 -23.54
CA PRO A 285 27.81 -9.03 -24.19
C PRO A 285 27.74 -10.31 -23.33
N ALA A 286 28.68 -10.49 -22.39
CA ALA A 286 28.68 -11.65 -21.48
C ALA A 286 27.59 -11.57 -20.41
N LEU A 287 27.08 -10.37 -20.11
CA LEU A 287 26.08 -10.10 -19.08
C LEU A 287 24.71 -9.70 -19.66
N ARG A 288 24.53 -9.75 -20.97
CA ARG A 288 23.29 -9.29 -21.67
C ARG A 288 22.01 -10.01 -21.20
N ASP A 289 22.16 -11.24 -20.72
CA ASP A 289 21.07 -12.09 -20.24
C ASP A 289 20.94 -12.08 -18.70
N GLN A 290 21.41 -11.00 -18.05
CA GLN A 290 21.41 -10.82 -16.60
C GLN A 290 20.83 -9.44 -16.22
N THR A 291 19.52 -9.29 -16.34
CA THR A 291 18.83 -8.01 -16.13
C THR A 291 18.58 -7.74 -14.65
N LEU A 292 19.01 -6.56 -14.19
CA LEU A 292 18.60 -5.98 -12.91
C LEU A 292 17.28 -5.24 -13.08
N VAL A 293 16.29 -5.48 -12.21
CA VAL A 293 15.03 -4.73 -12.18
C VAL A 293 15.07 -3.68 -11.07
N LEU A 294 14.77 -2.44 -11.41
CA LEU A 294 14.52 -1.34 -10.47
C LEU A 294 13.03 -1.04 -10.49
N SER A 295 12.38 -1.04 -9.34
CA SER A 295 10.94 -0.82 -9.23
C SER A 295 10.55 0.20 -8.17
N ALA A 296 9.46 0.91 -8.43
CA ALA A 296 8.72 1.77 -7.52
C ALA A 296 7.27 1.77 -7.98
N HIS A 297 6.29 1.99 -7.10
CA HIS A 297 4.91 2.02 -7.55
C HIS A 297 4.45 3.44 -7.90
N LEU A 298 3.74 3.55 -9.02
CA LEU A 298 3.23 4.80 -9.53
C LEU A 298 1.83 5.11 -9.02
N ASP A 299 1.05 4.09 -8.70
CA ASP A 299 -0.29 4.28 -8.18
C ASP A 299 -0.28 4.81 -6.74
N GLY A 300 -1.41 5.35 -6.34
CA GLY A 300 -1.71 5.81 -4.99
C GLY A 300 -3.19 5.63 -4.70
N TYR A 301 -3.70 6.34 -3.70
CA TYR A 301 -5.08 6.18 -3.22
C TYR A 301 -6.12 6.93 -4.05
N GLY A 302 -5.72 7.98 -4.79
CA GLY A 302 -6.68 8.80 -5.54
C GLY A 302 -7.54 9.67 -4.65
N HIS A 303 -8.82 9.80 -5.01
CA HIS A 303 -9.80 10.47 -4.16
C HIS A 303 -10.36 9.51 -3.11
N GLY A 304 -10.39 9.96 -1.86
CA GLY A 304 -10.88 9.20 -0.72
C GLY A 304 -11.80 10.00 0.20
N GLU A 305 -12.09 9.44 1.39
CA GLU A 305 -12.83 10.17 2.41
C GLU A 305 -12.01 11.39 2.87
N PRO A 306 -12.60 12.61 2.88
CA PRO A 306 -11.86 13.82 3.19
C PRO A 306 -11.27 13.83 4.61
N VAL A 307 -10.04 14.32 4.74
CA VAL A 307 -9.36 14.54 6.01
C VAL A 307 -8.89 15.98 6.09
N GLY A 308 -9.43 16.75 7.03
CA GLY A 308 -9.14 18.19 7.13
C GLY A 308 -9.68 19.02 5.96
N GLY A 309 -10.64 18.48 5.19
CA GLY A 309 -11.23 19.14 4.02
C GLY A 309 -10.54 18.80 2.69
N ASP A 310 -9.49 18.00 2.71
CA ASP A 310 -8.78 17.51 1.54
C ASP A 310 -9.14 16.03 1.27
N ASP A 311 -9.50 15.70 0.03
CA ASP A 311 -9.89 14.35 -0.42
C ASP A 311 -8.90 13.74 -1.42
N ILE A 312 -7.84 14.47 -1.81
CA ILE A 312 -6.82 13.99 -2.73
C ILE A 312 -5.67 13.37 -1.94
N TYR A 313 -5.50 12.08 -2.07
CA TYR A 313 -4.41 11.32 -1.46
C TYR A 313 -3.21 11.33 -2.42
N ASN A 314 -2.40 12.40 -2.37
CA ASN A 314 -1.33 12.64 -3.34
C ASN A 314 -0.24 11.58 -3.32
N GLY A 315 0.05 10.93 -2.18
CA GLY A 315 1.05 9.87 -2.08
C GLY A 315 2.42 10.35 -2.56
N THR A 316 2.94 11.42 -1.94
CA THR A 316 4.22 12.03 -2.34
C THR A 316 5.40 11.14 -2.01
N LEU A 317 5.49 10.68 -0.76
CA LEU A 317 6.52 9.72 -0.33
C LEU A 317 6.05 8.26 -0.44
N ASP A 318 4.77 8.07 -0.79
CA ASP A 318 4.11 6.78 -1.01
C ASP A 318 3.35 6.79 -2.34
N ASP A 319 3.98 6.74 -3.54
CA ASP A 319 5.39 6.49 -3.82
C ASP A 319 5.90 7.35 -5.01
N ALA A 320 5.26 8.53 -5.26
CA ALA A 320 5.60 9.43 -6.38
C ALA A 320 7.09 9.80 -6.41
N ALA A 321 7.68 10.06 -5.22
CA ALA A 321 9.07 10.48 -5.08
C ALA A 321 10.05 9.40 -5.59
N TYR A 322 9.70 8.13 -5.49
CA TYR A 322 10.62 7.06 -5.85
C TYR A 322 10.46 6.61 -7.29
N VAL A 323 9.28 6.74 -7.89
CA VAL A 323 9.16 6.75 -9.35
C VAL A 323 9.97 7.90 -9.95
N ALA A 324 9.87 9.10 -9.38
CA ALA A 324 10.69 10.24 -9.79
C ALA A 324 12.21 9.97 -9.63
N LEU A 325 12.62 9.19 -8.62
CA LEU A 325 14.02 8.79 -8.45
C LEU A 325 14.49 7.82 -9.54
N LEU A 326 13.64 6.88 -9.96
CA LEU A 326 13.91 6.01 -11.12
C LEU A 326 14.06 6.84 -12.39
N GLU A 327 13.13 7.79 -12.66
CA GLU A 327 13.21 8.70 -13.80
C GLU A 327 14.51 9.53 -13.77
N HIS A 328 14.89 10.02 -12.60
CA HIS A 328 16.07 10.84 -12.44
C HIS A 328 17.34 10.03 -12.65
N LEU A 329 17.43 8.80 -12.10
CA LEU A 329 18.56 7.90 -12.40
C LEU A 329 18.67 7.61 -13.90
N ALA A 330 17.55 7.31 -14.57
CA ALA A 330 17.54 7.09 -16.02
C ALA A 330 18.08 8.32 -16.78
N THR A 331 17.64 9.52 -16.40
CA THR A 331 18.09 10.79 -16.99
C THR A 331 19.60 10.99 -16.78
N ARG A 332 20.13 10.72 -15.59
CA ARG A 332 21.57 10.79 -15.29
C ARG A 332 22.39 9.84 -16.17
N ARG A 333 21.84 8.70 -16.51
CA ARG A 333 22.49 7.73 -17.42
C ARG A 333 22.48 8.18 -18.86
N HIS A 334 21.47 8.90 -19.28
CA HIS A 334 21.33 9.46 -20.61
C HIS A 334 21.64 8.44 -21.73
N GLY A 335 21.02 7.28 -21.67
CA GLY A 335 21.22 6.15 -22.59
C GLY A 335 22.53 5.36 -22.37
N LYS A 336 23.41 5.78 -21.46
CA LYS A 336 24.65 5.05 -21.17
C LYS A 336 24.38 3.85 -20.26
N GLY A 337 24.41 2.64 -20.81
CA GLY A 337 24.21 1.38 -20.10
C GLY A 337 25.22 1.15 -18.97
N TYR A 338 24.86 0.27 -18.08
CA TYR A 338 25.76 -0.45 -17.18
C TYR A 338 26.30 -1.69 -17.90
N ARG A 339 27.11 -2.52 -17.27
CA ARG A 339 27.52 -3.79 -17.88
C ARG A 339 26.31 -4.71 -18.09
N ARG A 340 25.42 -4.84 -17.08
CA ARG A 340 24.13 -5.54 -17.22
C ARG A 340 23.04 -4.63 -17.75
N PRO A 341 22.03 -5.18 -18.45
CA PRO A 341 20.79 -4.46 -18.70
C PRO A 341 20.09 -4.08 -17.40
N VAL A 342 19.41 -2.94 -17.39
CA VAL A 342 18.60 -2.48 -16.26
C VAL A 342 17.18 -2.19 -16.76
N LEU A 343 16.20 -2.89 -16.19
CA LEU A 343 14.77 -2.65 -16.42
C LEU A 343 14.25 -1.70 -15.35
N PHE A 344 13.76 -0.55 -15.77
CA PHE A 344 13.06 0.43 -14.94
C PHE A 344 11.56 0.14 -15.01
N ALA A 345 10.94 -0.07 -13.88
CA ALA A 345 9.54 -0.45 -13.74
C ALA A 345 8.81 0.50 -12.79
N ALA A 346 7.97 1.39 -13.34
CA ALA A 346 6.98 2.11 -12.55
C ALA A 346 5.71 1.26 -12.53
N LEU A 347 5.40 0.70 -11.37
CA LEU A 347 4.38 -0.34 -11.20
C LEU A 347 3.01 0.26 -10.86
N THR A 348 1.95 -0.49 -11.13
CA THR A 348 0.56 -0.14 -10.80
C THR A 348 -0.05 -1.14 -9.84
N GLY A 349 -1.02 -0.69 -9.03
CA GLY A 349 -1.81 -1.57 -8.17
C GLY A 349 -1.05 -2.16 -6.99
N GLU A 350 0.02 -1.51 -6.55
CA GLU A 350 0.72 -1.85 -5.30
C GLU A 350 -0.23 -1.74 -4.13
N GLU A 351 -0.87 -0.58 -3.97
CA GLU A 351 -1.81 -0.19 -2.92
C GLU A 351 -3.08 -1.06 -2.88
N LYS A 352 -3.31 -1.81 -3.93
CA LYS A 352 -4.48 -2.68 -4.09
C LYS A 352 -4.14 -4.16 -3.96
N GLY A 353 -2.85 -4.50 -3.76
CA GLY A 353 -2.38 -5.87 -3.55
C GLY A 353 -1.23 -6.31 -4.44
N LEU A 354 -0.28 -5.43 -4.75
CA LEU A 354 0.95 -5.71 -5.52
C LEU A 354 0.64 -6.23 -6.94
N PHE A 355 -0.43 -5.74 -7.58
CA PHE A 355 -0.89 -6.33 -8.85
C PHE A 355 0.14 -6.13 -9.97
N GLY A 356 0.79 -4.96 -10.03
CA GLY A 356 1.79 -4.65 -11.05
C GLY A 356 3.01 -5.56 -11.00
N SER A 357 3.59 -5.72 -9.83
CA SER A 357 4.75 -6.60 -9.65
C SER A 357 4.39 -8.08 -9.83
N ARG A 358 3.23 -8.52 -9.34
CA ARG A 358 2.73 -9.88 -9.57
C ARG A 358 2.52 -10.15 -11.06
N TRP A 359 1.96 -9.18 -11.78
CA TRP A 359 1.76 -9.29 -13.23
C TRP A 359 3.09 -9.32 -13.97
N LEU A 360 4.02 -8.43 -13.62
CA LEU A 360 5.34 -8.36 -14.22
C LEU A 360 6.13 -9.67 -14.05
N VAL A 361 6.08 -10.28 -12.87
CA VAL A 361 6.77 -11.54 -12.59
C VAL A 361 6.11 -12.74 -13.29
N ALA A 362 4.78 -12.71 -13.43
CA ALA A 362 4.02 -13.76 -14.13
C ALA A 362 4.12 -13.65 -15.67
N HIS A 363 4.29 -12.43 -16.19
CA HIS A 363 4.33 -12.12 -17.62
C HIS A 363 5.55 -11.20 -17.93
N PRO A 364 6.78 -11.63 -17.63
CA PRO A 364 7.94 -10.76 -17.79
C PRO A 364 8.19 -10.44 -19.28
N PRO A 365 8.69 -9.22 -19.60
CA PRO A 365 8.98 -8.81 -20.98
C PRO A 365 10.24 -9.47 -21.57
N LEU A 366 10.93 -10.27 -20.76
CA LEU A 366 12.13 -11.04 -21.10
C LEU A 366 12.04 -12.40 -20.39
N PRO A 367 12.82 -13.42 -20.79
CA PRO A 367 12.85 -14.69 -20.08
C PRO A 367 13.09 -14.49 -18.58
N LYS A 368 12.27 -15.13 -17.75
CA LYS A 368 12.31 -14.94 -16.29
C LYS A 368 13.69 -15.22 -15.69
N GLU A 369 14.39 -16.20 -16.26
CA GLU A 369 15.74 -16.63 -15.86
C GLU A 369 16.78 -15.54 -16.09
N GLN A 370 16.49 -14.57 -16.93
CA GLN A 370 17.34 -13.41 -17.17
C GLN A 370 17.14 -12.29 -16.12
N ILE A 371 16.13 -12.36 -15.27
CA ILE A 371 15.97 -11.42 -14.17
C ILE A 371 16.79 -11.92 -12.98
N VAL A 372 17.92 -11.27 -12.73
CA VAL A 372 18.87 -11.72 -11.69
C VAL A 372 18.64 -11.09 -10.32
N ALA A 373 18.00 -9.93 -10.25
CA ALA A 373 17.65 -9.29 -8.98
C ALA A 373 16.59 -8.19 -9.17
N ASN A 374 15.93 -7.81 -8.07
CA ASN A 374 15.11 -6.62 -7.98
C ASN A 374 15.57 -5.72 -6.82
N ILE A 375 15.67 -4.41 -7.08
CA ILE A 375 15.81 -3.37 -6.06
C ILE A 375 14.54 -2.53 -6.12
N ASN A 376 13.75 -2.58 -5.05
CA ASN A 376 12.48 -1.85 -4.94
C ASN A 376 12.65 -0.62 -4.05
N LEU A 377 12.06 0.47 -4.49
CA LEU A 377 11.94 1.70 -3.72
C LEU A 377 10.46 1.86 -3.34
N ASP A 378 10.23 2.04 -2.04
CA ASP A 378 8.89 2.23 -1.50
C ASP A 378 9.03 2.83 -0.10
N GLN A 379 8.37 3.96 0.15
CA GLN A 379 8.28 4.63 1.45
C GLN A 379 9.63 4.87 2.16
N ILE A 380 10.65 5.34 1.44
CA ILE A 380 11.99 5.58 2.02
C ILE A 380 11.96 6.64 3.13
N ARG A 381 11.17 7.69 3.00
CA ARG A 381 10.87 8.75 3.99
C ARG A 381 12.08 9.49 4.57
N PRO A 382 12.72 10.36 3.78
CA PRO A 382 13.83 11.19 4.24
C PRO A 382 13.33 12.37 5.08
N ILE A 383 12.83 12.08 6.28
CA ILE A 383 12.24 13.06 7.22
C ILE A 383 13.11 13.30 8.46
N PHE A 384 14.26 12.64 8.52
CA PHE A 384 15.30 12.79 9.52
C PHE A 384 16.67 12.39 8.93
N PRO A 385 17.82 12.72 9.57
CA PRO A 385 19.15 12.40 9.05
C PRO A 385 19.33 10.91 8.71
N LEU A 386 19.89 10.62 7.53
CA LEU A 386 20.21 9.27 7.10
C LEU A 386 21.48 8.75 7.78
N THR A 387 21.32 8.15 8.94
CA THR A 387 22.42 7.48 9.64
C THR A 387 22.28 5.95 9.58
N ARG A 388 21.07 5.47 9.26
CA ARG A 388 20.74 4.05 9.33
C ARG A 388 19.68 3.68 8.27
N LEU A 389 19.83 2.52 7.63
CA LEU A 389 18.83 1.91 6.76
C LEU A 389 18.38 0.58 7.34
N THR A 390 17.08 0.37 7.43
CA THR A 390 16.46 -0.94 7.55
C THR A 390 16.36 -1.53 6.16
N VAL A 391 16.86 -2.75 5.97
CA VAL A 391 16.98 -3.40 4.65
C VAL A 391 16.23 -4.71 4.66
N HIS A 392 15.34 -4.89 3.72
CA HIS A 392 14.56 -6.12 3.57
C HIS A 392 15.41 -7.22 2.93
N ALA A 393 15.28 -8.46 3.42
CA ALA A 393 16.05 -9.62 2.97
C ALA A 393 17.58 -9.41 3.00
N LEU A 394 18.10 -8.64 3.99
CA LEU A 394 19.48 -8.23 4.11
C LEU A 394 20.46 -9.42 4.19
N ASP A 395 20.09 -10.51 4.88
CA ASP A 395 20.94 -11.66 5.12
C ASP A 395 20.72 -12.82 4.14
N ASP A 396 19.71 -12.70 3.27
CA ASP A 396 19.19 -13.80 2.48
C ASP A 396 19.91 -14.02 1.16
N SER A 397 20.53 -12.97 0.60
CA SER A 397 21.18 -13.02 -0.71
C SER A 397 22.46 -12.17 -0.74
N THR A 398 23.28 -12.36 -1.78
CA THR A 398 24.48 -11.53 -2.02
C THR A 398 24.12 -10.07 -2.39
N LEU A 399 22.85 -9.79 -2.71
CA LEU A 399 22.37 -8.44 -2.88
C LEU A 399 22.46 -7.64 -1.56
N GLY A 400 22.20 -8.29 -0.41
CA GLY A 400 22.42 -7.69 0.91
C GLY A 400 23.90 -7.40 1.22
N ASP A 401 24.83 -8.18 0.68
CA ASP A 401 26.27 -7.89 0.83
C ASP A 401 26.65 -6.65 0.01
N ALA A 402 26.10 -6.50 -1.20
CA ALA A 402 26.27 -5.29 -2.00
C ALA A 402 25.71 -4.05 -1.27
N VAL A 403 24.53 -4.17 -0.64
CA VAL A 403 23.97 -3.10 0.18
C VAL A 403 24.91 -2.72 1.32
N ARG A 404 25.48 -3.70 2.06
CA ARG A 404 26.42 -3.42 3.15
C ARG A 404 27.67 -2.71 2.66
N ALA A 405 28.23 -3.16 1.54
CA ALA A 405 29.45 -2.57 0.98
C ALA A 405 29.22 -1.10 0.60
N VAL A 406 28.17 -0.82 -0.17
CA VAL A 406 27.89 0.55 -0.61
C VAL A 406 27.44 1.44 0.56
N ALA A 407 26.66 0.94 1.51
CA ALA A 407 26.26 1.69 2.70
C ALA A 407 27.47 2.11 3.56
N ALA A 408 28.50 1.26 3.65
CA ALA A 408 29.74 1.60 4.35
C ALA A 408 30.49 2.74 3.68
N ASP A 409 30.50 2.82 2.35
CA ASP A 409 31.12 3.91 1.59
C ASP A 409 30.39 5.27 1.78
N HIS A 410 29.14 5.21 2.26
CA HIS A 410 28.30 6.38 2.55
C HIS A 410 28.13 6.66 4.06
N ASP A 411 28.88 6.00 4.95
CA ASP A 411 28.74 6.09 6.40
C ASP A 411 27.31 5.74 6.91
N ILE A 412 26.59 4.88 6.20
CA ILE A 412 25.24 4.46 6.54
C ILE A 412 25.31 3.08 7.24
N GLN A 413 24.78 3.00 8.45
CA GLN A 413 24.60 1.72 9.13
C GLN A 413 23.41 0.97 8.52
N VAL A 414 23.54 -0.34 8.30
CA VAL A 414 22.42 -1.19 7.87
C VAL A 414 21.93 -2.06 9.03
N GLN A 415 20.64 -2.30 9.07
CA GLN A 415 20.00 -3.12 10.10
C GLN A 415 18.89 -3.98 9.50
N LEU A 416 18.57 -5.08 10.17
CA LEU A 416 17.34 -5.84 9.94
C LEU A 416 16.13 -5.04 10.44
N ASP A 417 14.94 -5.44 10.01
CA ASP A 417 13.68 -4.84 10.47
C ASP A 417 13.55 -5.02 12.01
N PRO A 418 13.54 -3.92 12.79
CA PRO A 418 13.34 -4.00 14.24
C PRO A 418 11.89 -4.33 14.63
N GLU A 419 10.96 -4.31 13.69
CA GLU A 419 9.51 -4.51 13.89
C GLU A 419 8.95 -5.54 12.92
N PRO A 420 9.43 -6.79 12.95
CA PRO A 420 9.06 -7.84 11.99
C PRO A 420 7.56 -8.17 12.00
N GLU A 421 6.85 -7.85 13.09
CA GLU A 421 5.39 -8.00 13.21
C GLU A 421 4.60 -7.10 12.25
N ARG A 422 5.20 -6.05 11.70
CA ARG A 422 4.64 -5.22 10.62
C ARG A 422 4.66 -5.94 9.29
N ASN A 423 5.55 -6.93 9.14
CA ASN A 423 5.69 -7.76 7.95
C ASN A 423 5.98 -6.94 6.67
N LEU A 424 6.83 -5.90 6.77
CA LEU A 424 7.14 -4.99 5.67
C LEU A 424 7.71 -5.71 4.45
N LEU A 425 8.54 -6.74 4.65
CA LEU A 425 9.10 -7.58 3.57
C LEU A 425 8.03 -8.09 2.58
N ARG A 426 6.80 -8.35 3.06
CA ARG A 426 5.73 -8.97 2.24
C ARG A 426 4.69 -7.98 1.75
N ARG A 427 4.88 -6.70 2.00
CA ARG A 427 3.90 -5.65 1.75
C ARG A 427 4.30 -4.68 0.65
N ALA A 428 5.42 -4.90 -0.02
CA ALA A 428 5.91 -4.06 -1.10
C ALA A 428 6.29 -4.88 -2.33
N ASP A 429 6.49 -4.24 -3.45
CA ASP A 429 6.66 -4.85 -4.78
C ASP A 429 7.88 -5.76 -4.95
N HIS A 430 8.85 -5.73 -4.05
CA HIS A 430 9.94 -6.73 -4.04
C HIS A 430 9.45 -8.14 -3.67
N TRP A 431 8.33 -8.27 -2.95
CA TRP A 431 7.85 -9.56 -2.47
C TRP A 431 7.46 -10.55 -3.60
N PRO A 432 6.72 -10.18 -4.65
CA PRO A 432 6.45 -11.07 -5.78
C PRO A 432 7.73 -11.59 -6.47
N PHE A 433 8.81 -10.81 -6.53
CA PHE A 433 10.10 -11.29 -7.03
C PHE A 433 10.70 -12.36 -6.12
N VAL A 434 10.69 -12.14 -4.80
CA VAL A 434 11.12 -13.15 -3.81
C VAL A 434 10.30 -14.44 -3.99
N GLN A 435 8.98 -14.34 -4.10
CA GLN A 435 8.11 -15.50 -4.31
C GLN A 435 8.41 -16.24 -5.62
N ALA A 436 8.89 -15.55 -6.64
CA ALA A 436 9.31 -16.11 -7.92
C ALA A 436 10.72 -16.70 -7.90
N GLY A 437 11.41 -16.64 -6.77
CA GLY A 437 12.78 -17.13 -6.59
C GLY A 437 13.86 -16.15 -7.01
N ILE A 438 13.53 -14.90 -7.28
CA ILE A 438 14.46 -13.84 -7.66
C ILE A 438 14.92 -13.08 -6.41
N PRO A 439 16.23 -12.95 -6.14
CA PRO A 439 16.75 -12.10 -5.07
C PRO A 439 16.21 -10.67 -5.18
N ALA A 440 15.61 -10.18 -4.10
CA ALA A 440 15.04 -8.83 -4.11
C ALA A 440 15.24 -8.15 -2.75
N THR A 441 15.34 -6.82 -2.76
CA THR A 441 15.49 -5.99 -1.56
C THR A 441 14.70 -4.71 -1.68
N GLY A 442 14.43 -4.11 -0.53
CA GLY A 442 13.83 -2.78 -0.38
C GLY A 442 14.38 -2.12 0.90
N PHE A 443 14.06 -0.87 1.10
CA PHE A 443 14.64 -0.05 2.15
C PHE A 443 13.58 0.77 2.85
N VAL A 444 13.82 1.07 4.14
CA VAL A 444 13.19 2.19 4.85
C VAL A 444 14.26 2.89 5.69
N PHE A 445 14.12 4.19 5.92
CA PHE A 445 14.99 4.88 6.87
C PHE A 445 14.88 4.22 8.23
N GLY A 446 16.01 3.75 8.73
CA GLY A 446 16.12 3.11 10.04
C GLY A 446 16.30 4.12 11.16
N TYR A 447 15.97 3.71 12.36
CA TYR A 447 16.14 4.50 13.58
C TYR A 447 16.71 3.64 14.71
N ALA A 448 17.31 4.29 15.70
CA ALA A 448 17.63 3.64 16.96
C ALA A 448 16.42 3.75 17.91
N PRO A 449 16.07 2.67 18.65
CA PRO A 449 14.99 2.72 19.62
C PRO A 449 15.15 3.87 20.63
N GLY A 450 14.05 4.58 20.91
CA GLY A 450 14.01 5.74 21.81
C GLY A 450 14.53 7.06 21.23
N SER A 451 14.98 7.08 19.97
CA SER A 451 15.55 8.26 19.32
C SER A 451 14.47 9.24 18.82
N ASP A 452 14.89 10.48 18.50
CA ASP A 452 14.02 11.45 17.83
C ASP A 452 13.68 11.02 16.40
N ALA A 453 14.54 10.25 15.74
CA ALA A 453 14.25 9.63 14.47
C ALA A 453 13.05 8.67 14.56
N GLU A 454 13.01 7.82 15.60
CA GLU A 454 11.84 6.95 15.84
C GLU A 454 10.56 7.76 16.05
N LYS A 455 10.59 8.82 16.85
CA LYS A 455 9.41 9.67 17.09
C LYS A 455 8.87 10.26 15.79
N ARG A 456 9.74 10.78 14.92
CA ARG A 456 9.37 11.34 13.61
C ARG A 456 8.84 10.25 12.68
N TYR A 457 9.46 9.07 12.68
CA TYR A 457 9.03 7.91 11.92
C TYR A 457 7.60 7.49 12.29
N ARG A 458 7.31 7.36 13.60
CA ARG A 458 5.98 6.99 14.08
C ARG A 458 4.94 8.06 13.79
N HIS A 459 5.31 9.34 14.00
CA HIS A 459 4.42 10.45 13.69
C HIS A 459 4.04 10.51 12.22
N TRP A 460 4.96 10.18 11.31
CA TRP A 460 4.66 10.11 9.89
C TRP A 460 3.61 9.02 9.60
N TYR A 461 3.73 7.85 10.22
CA TYR A 461 2.72 6.78 10.08
C TYR A 461 1.38 7.16 10.68
N GLU A 462 1.35 7.98 11.71
CA GLU A 462 0.13 8.44 12.35
C GLU A 462 -0.59 9.49 11.49
N VAL A 463 0.14 10.42 10.88
CA VAL A 463 -0.42 11.63 10.27
C VAL A 463 -0.43 11.60 8.75
N GLN A 464 0.66 11.14 8.09
CA GLN A 464 0.83 11.24 6.65
C GLN A 464 0.47 9.94 5.90
N TYR A 465 0.85 8.79 6.44
CA TYR A 465 0.73 7.51 5.73
C TYR A 465 -0.72 7.18 5.35
N HIS A 466 -0.97 6.99 4.05
CA HIS A 466 -2.29 6.78 3.45
C HIS A 466 -3.30 7.88 3.83
N ARG A 467 -2.83 9.12 3.76
CA ARG A 467 -3.58 10.35 4.06
C ARG A 467 -3.33 11.42 2.99
N PRO A 468 -4.24 12.41 2.83
CA PRO A 468 -3.95 13.58 2.01
C PRO A 468 -2.69 14.34 2.45
N GLN A 469 -2.33 14.24 3.73
CA GLN A 469 -1.14 14.89 4.31
C GLN A 469 0.19 14.28 3.84
N ASP A 470 0.20 13.14 3.11
CA ASP A 470 1.36 12.73 2.32
C ASP A 470 1.41 13.51 1.00
N ASP A 471 1.63 14.80 1.14
CA ASP A 471 1.67 15.78 0.06
C ASP A 471 3.04 16.48 -0.02
N LEU A 472 3.15 17.47 -0.90
CA LEU A 472 4.38 18.25 -1.11
C LEU A 472 4.76 19.17 0.07
N ALA A 473 3.84 19.44 1.02
CA ALA A 473 4.08 20.30 2.18
C ALA A 473 4.68 19.56 3.38
N GLN A 474 4.69 18.21 3.34
CA GLN A 474 5.17 17.40 4.47
C GLN A 474 6.64 17.70 4.84
N PRO A 475 7.05 17.45 6.10
CA PRO A 475 8.42 17.65 6.54
C PRO A 475 9.43 16.84 5.72
N MET A 476 10.53 17.46 5.30
CA MET A 476 11.62 16.82 4.55
C MET A 476 12.98 17.18 5.15
N ASP A 477 13.89 16.22 5.18
CA ASP A 477 15.32 16.45 5.37
C ASP A 477 16.02 16.32 3.99
N TRP A 478 16.24 17.47 3.34
CA TRP A 478 16.82 17.52 1.99
C TRP A 478 18.24 16.96 1.92
N THR A 479 19.00 17.07 3.02
CA THR A 479 20.34 16.47 3.10
C THR A 479 20.27 14.95 3.13
N ALA A 480 19.35 14.42 3.92
CA ALA A 480 19.10 12.99 4.00
C ALA A 480 18.55 12.44 2.67
N ALA A 481 17.66 13.16 2.01
CA ALA A 481 17.15 12.80 0.69
C ALA A 481 18.27 12.68 -0.34
N GLY A 482 19.13 13.71 -0.44
CA GLY A 482 20.26 13.67 -1.36
C GLY A 482 21.30 12.59 -1.01
N ALA A 483 21.49 12.30 0.27
CA ALA A 483 22.36 11.21 0.70
C ALA A 483 21.81 9.83 0.26
N PHE A 484 20.50 9.60 0.44
CA PHE A 484 19.87 8.37 -0.01
C PHE A 484 19.91 8.24 -1.55
N ASN A 485 19.65 9.29 -2.29
CA ASN A 485 19.69 9.26 -3.75
C ASN A 485 21.09 8.83 -4.24
N ARG A 486 22.16 9.40 -3.67
CA ARG A 486 23.54 8.99 -4.01
C ARG A 486 23.83 7.54 -3.65
N PHE A 487 23.47 7.12 -2.44
CA PHE A 487 23.56 5.70 -2.05
C PHE A 487 22.87 4.78 -3.05
N PHE A 488 21.64 5.11 -3.46
CA PHE A 488 20.88 4.32 -4.42
C PHE A 488 21.58 4.25 -5.79
N TYR A 489 22.09 5.38 -6.31
CA TYR A 489 22.81 5.38 -7.60
C TYR A 489 24.04 4.49 -7.55
N ASP A 490 24.82 4.56 -6.47
CA ASP A 490 26.03 3.79 -6.30
C ASP A 490 25.72 2.29 -6.08
N LEU A 491 24.65 1.97 -5.37
CA LEU A 491 24.18 0.59 -5.24
C LEU A 491 23.78 0.00 -6.60
N VAL A 492 23.00 0.72 -7.39
CA VAL A 492 22.64 0.28 -8.74
C VAL A 492 23.88 0.09 -9.59
N ALA A 493 24.82 1.03 -9.56
CA ALA A 493 26.08 0.92 -10.31
C ALA A 493 26.92 -0.27 -9.84
N HIS A 494 27.01 -0.49 -8.53
CA HIS A 494 27.75 -1.63 -7.94
C HIS A 494 27.16 -2.96 -8.44
N VAL A 495 25.86 -3.17 -8.32
CA VAL A 495 25.18 -4.42 -8.70
C VAL A 495 25.18 -4.62 -10.22
N ALA A 496 24.88 -3.57 -10.98
CA ALA A 496 24.77 -3.67 -12.43
C ALA A 496 26.13 -3.79 -13.16
N ASN A 497 27.25 -3.48 -12.49
CA ASN A 497 28.60 -3.62 -13.05
C ASN A 497 29.42 -4.78 -12.43
N ALA A 498 28.91 -5.47 -11.43
CA ALA A 498 29.61 -6.60 -10.80
C ALA A 498 29.82 -7.77 -11.78
N ASP A 499 30.87 -8.58 -11.60
CA ASP A 499 31.09 -9.77 -12.43
C ASP A 499 30.05 -10.86 -12.15
N ALA A 500 29.75 -11.12 -10.87
CA ALA A 500 28.77 -12.12 -10.46
C ALA A 500 27.35 -11.51 -10.35
N ALA A 501 26.35 -12.25 -10.80
CA ALA A 501 24.96 -11.90 -10.54
C ALA A 501 24.59 -12.12 -9.07
N PRO A 502 23.65 -11.33 -8.50
CA PRO A 502 23.09 -11.63 -7.20
C PRO A 502 22.47 -13.03 -7.13
N HIS A 503 22.66 -13.71 -6.00
CA HIS A 503 22.12 -15.05 -5.77
C HIS A 503 21.76 -15.25 -4.30
N TRP A 504 20.88 -16.22 -4.05
CA TRP A 504 20.49 -16.61 -2.70
C TRP A 504 21.66 -17.24 -1.93
N LYS A 505 21.77 -16.91 -0.66
CA LYS A 505 22.76 -17.54 0.22
C LYS A 505 22.30 -18.93 0.65
N PRO A 506 23.22 -19.87 0.87
CA PRO A 506 22.88 -21.18 1.43
C PRO A 506 22.14 -21.03 2.77
N GLY A 507 21.02 -21.74 2.92
CA GLY A 507 20.22 -21.73 4.14
C GLY A 507 19.22 -20.58 4.28
N SER A 508 19.12 -19.67 3.30
CA SER A 508 18.06 -18.65 3.30
C SER A 508 16.68 -19.31 3.28
N ALA A 509 15.80 -18.85 4.18
CA ALA A 509 14.39 -19.28 4.22
C ALA A 509 13.57 -18.71 3.05
N LEU A 510 14.08 -17.69 2.35
CA LEU A 510 13.44 -17.03 1.21
C LEU A 510 13.86 -17.65 -0.12
N ALA A 511 14.95 -18.41 -0.15
CA ALA A 511 15.39 -19.12 -1.35
C ALA A 511 14.33 -20.14 -1.83
N PRO A 512 14.17 -20.33 -3.15
CA PRO A 512 13.33 -21.41 -3.67
C PRO A 512 13.72 -22.75 -3.04
N ARG A 513 12.73 -23.52 -2.62
CA ARG A 513 12.98 -24.90 -2.22
C ARG A 513 13.24 -25.74 -3.47
N PRO A 514 14.25 -26.63 -3.41
CA PRO A 514 14.58 -27.52 -4.52
C PRO A 514 13.42 -28.45 -4.90
#